data_5c41b856c6b87d7fa41f906e1bb8f278
#
_entry.id   5c41b856c6b87d7fa41f906e1bb8f278
#
_cell.length_a   1.000
_cell.length_b   1.000
_cell.length_c   1.000
_cell.angle_alpha   90.00
_cell.angle_beta   90.00
_cell.angle_gamma   90.00
#
_symmetry.space_group_name_H-M   'P 1'
#
loop_
_entity.id
_entity.type
_entity.pdbx_description
1 polymer ?
#
loop_
_entity_poly.entity_id
_entity_poly.type
_entity_poly.pdbx_seq_one_letter_code
_entity_poly.pdbx_strand_id
1 'polypeptide(L)'
;GKTYITAGLAVTLRKMGVDIGVMKPFAAGNAQKNGFKSEDVEILSKAAQVNDSENLVNPQFFPIPASPYTAWKKLKIKPKIPTILKSFKKLSNLHEMLLIEGMGGVMTPILKDYYITNLIKEMKIPTIIVTRSKVGTVNHTIMTVKFCEKFKIPIKGIIINNFDKGYPVKQLKKDLEGLTGVKVLGSIPFLKNLSDTSLYRTFKKNIDMKTILK
;
A
#
# COMPACT_ATOMS: atom_id res chain seq x y z
N GLY A 1 2.12 -8.74 -0.02
CA GLY A 1 0.70 -8.76 0.39
C GLY A 1 0.08 -7.38 0.60
N LYS A 2 0.79 -6.25 0.28
CA LYS A 2 0.20 -4.90 0.37
C LYS A 2 -1.07 -4.81 -0.48
N THR A 3 -1.02 -5.27 -1.72
CA THR A 3 -2.12 -5.18 -2.68
C THR A 3 -3.42 -5.78 -2.14
N TYR A 4 -3.35 -6.97 -1.55
CA TYR A 4 -4.54 -7.61 -0.93
C TYR A 4 -5.05 -6.89 0.31
N ILE A 5 -4.14 -6.32 1.13
CA ILE A 5 -4.56 -5.50 2.27
C ILE A 5 -5.20 -4.20 1.79
N THR A 6 -4.61 -3.53 0.81
CA THR A 6 -5.17 -2.29 0.23
C THR A 6 -6.52 -2.55 -0.44
N ALA A 7 -6.65 -3.63 -1.21
CA ALA A 7 -7.91 -4.03 -1.81
C ALA A 7 -9.00 -4.34 -0.75
N GLY A 8 -8.65 -5.08 0.30
CA GLY A 8 -9.58 -5.36 1.40
C GLY A 8 -10.02 -4.11 2.16
N LEU A 9 -9.13 -3.14 2.36
CA LEU A 9 -9.47 -1.82 2.91
C LEU A 9 -10.40 -1.05 1.94
N ALA A 10 -10.10 -1.03 0.64
CA ALA A 10 -10.92 -0.36 -0.37
C ALA A 10 -12.35 -0.91 -0.38
N VAL A 11 -12.51 -2.24 -0.48
CA VAL A 11 -13.83 -2.90 -0.40
C VAL A 11 -14.55 -2.55 0.89
N THR A 12 -13.83 -2.55 2.03
CA THR A 12 -14.45 -2.34 3.34
C THR A 12 -14.93 -0.90 3.49
N LEU A 13 -14.09 0.08 3.16
CA LEU A 13 -14.41 1.49 3.24
C LEU A 13 -15.57 1.85 2.30
N ARG A 14 -15.52 1.36 1.05
CA ARG A 14 -16.63 1.54 0.09
C ARG A 14 -17.95 0.98 0.62
N LYS A 15 -17.95 -0.25 1.18
CA LYS A 15 -19.16 -0.85 1.79
C LYS A 15 -19.60 -0.15 3.07
N MET A 16 -18.78 0.71 3.67
CA MET A 16 -19.14 1.60 4.77
C MET A 16 -19.67 2.95 4.29
N GLY A 17 -19.79 3.16 2.98
CA GLY A 17 -20.32 4.37 2.37
C GLY A 17 -19.29 5.47 2.08
N VAL A 18 -17.98 5.19 2.20
CA VAL A 18 -16.92 6.15 1.88
C VAL A 18 -16.66 6.13 0.38
N ASP A 19 -16.60 7.30 -0.25
CA ASP A 19 -16.11 7.42 -1.63
C ASP A 19 -14.60 7.26 -1.65
N ILE A 20 -14.14 6.10 -2.16
CA ILE A 20 -12.76 5.63 -2.07
C ILE A 20 -12.08 5.58 -3.44
N GLY A 21 -11.04 6.40 -3.64
CA GLY A 21 -10.12 6.26 -4.75
C GLY A 21 -8.92 5.38 -4.42
N VAL A 22 -8.24 4.92 -5.46
CA VAL A 22 -7.00 4.14 -5.32
C VAL A 22 -5.90 4.69 -6.23
N MET A 23 -4.65 4.57 -5.77
CA MET A 23 -3.48 4.95 -6.55
C MET A 23 -2.31 4.00 -6.31
N LYS A 24 -1.64 3.62 -7.38
CA LYS A 24 -0.35 2.94 -7.35
C LYS A 24 0.65 3.77 -8.18
N PRO A 25 1.39 4.71 -7.56
CA PRO A 25 2.25 5.68 -8.26
C PRO A 25 3.23 5.04 -9.24
N PHE A 26 3.79 3.90 -8.83
CA PHE A 26 4.67 3.07 -9.64
C PHE A 26 4.17 1.62 -9.63
N ALA A 27 4.13 1.00 -10.80
CA ALA A 27 3.99 -0.42 -10.95
C ALA A 27 5.10 -0.96 -11.87
N ALA A 28 5.46 -2.22 -11.68
CA ALA A 28 6.52 -2.87 -12.46
C ALA A 28 6.24 -4.37 -12.61
N GLY A 29 6.67 -4.92 -13.72
CA GLY A 29 6.50 -6.34 -14.04
C GLY A 29 6.10 -6.54 -15.49
N ASN A 30 5.62 -7.73 -15.82
CA ASN A 30 5.10 -8.01 -17.15
C ASN A 30 3.75 -7.31 -17.32
N ALA A 31 3.61 -6.58 -18.44
CA ALA A 31 2.33 -5.95 -18.77
C ALA A 31 1.28 -7.01 -19.11
N GLN A 32 0.07 -6.84 -18.58
CA GLN A 32 -1.08 -7.64 -18.99
C GLN A 32 -1.46 -7.33 -20.45
N LYS A 33 -2.00 -8.32 -21.15
CA LYS A 33 -2.45 -8.15 -22.54
C LYS A 33 -3.74 -7.34 -22.66
N ASN A 34 -4.62 -7.47 -21.67
CA ASN A 34 -5.93 -6.83 -21.61
C ASN A 34 -6.12 -6.13 -20.26
N GLY A 35 -6.93 -5.07 -20.23
CA GLY A 35 -7.20 -4.29 -19.02
C GLY A 35 -6.04 -3.37 -18.63
N PHE A 36 -5.83 -3.18 -17.35
CA PHE A 36 -4.70 -2.40 -16.82
C PHE A 36 -3.37 -3.11 -17.07
N LYS A 37 -2.29 -2.36 -17.32
CA LYS A 37 -0.94 -2.93 -17.52
C LYS A 37 -0.45 -3.72 -16.31
N SER A 38 -0.82 -3.29 -15.11
CA SER A 38 -0.45 -3.93 -13.86
C SER A 38 -1.63 -4.67 -13.24
N GLU A 39 -1.46 -5.96 -12.93
CA GLU A 39 -2.43 -6.77 -12.19
C GLU A 39 -2.78 -6.14 -10.83
N ASP A 40 -1.77 -5.64 -10.10
CA ASP A 40 -2.01 -4.95 -8.83
C ASP A 40 -2.96 -3.75 -8.98
N VAL A 41 -2.78 -2.95 -10.06
CA VAL A 41 -3.61 -1.78 -10.33
C VAL A 41 -5.05 -2.20 -10.64
N GLU A 42 -5.21 -3.25 -11.42
CA GLU A 42 -6.52 -3.81 -11.74
C GLU A 42 -7.25 -4.33 -10.49
N ILE A 43 -6.54 -5.06 -9.62
CA ILE A 43 -7.08 -5.52 -8.33
C ILE A 43 -7.57 -4.33 -7.48
N LEU A 44 -6.77 -3.27 -7.37
CA LEU A 44 -7.11 -2.09 -6.58
C LEU A 44 -8.34 -1.36 -7.16
N SER A 45 -8.36 -1.11 -8.47
CA SER A 45 -9.46 -0.41 -9.14
C SER A 45 -10.77 -1.18 -9.05
N LYS A 46 -10.72 -2.51 -9.24
CA LYS A 46 -11.89 -3.39 -9.03
C LYS A 46 -12.39 -3.36 -7.59
N ALA A 47 -11.48 -3.38 -6.61
CA ALA A 47 -11.83 -3.35 -5.19
C ALA A 47 -12.50 -2.03 -4.78
N ALA A 48 -12.02 -0.91 -5.30
CA ALA A 48 -12.61 0.40 -5.08
C ALA A 48 -13.89 0.63 -5.92
N GLN A 49 -14.08 -0.12 -7.00
CA GLN A 49 -15.15 0.06 -8.01
C GLN A 49 -15.13 1.46 -8.65
N VAL A 50 -13.92 1.95 -8.94
CA VAL A 50 -13.71 3.24 -9.61
C VAL A 50 -13.42 3.06 -11.09
N ASN A 51 -13.85 4.04 -11.90
CA ASN A 51 -13.61 4.10 -13.34
C ASN A 51 -12.53 5.14 -13.70
N ASP A 52 -11.62 5.43 -12.76
CA ASP A 52 -10.51 6.34 -13.00
C ASP A 52 -9.59 5.79 -14.08
N SER A 53 -9.11 6.70 -14.95
CA SER A 53 -8.21 6.29 -16.02
C SER A 53 -6.90 5.70 -15.48
N GLU A 54 -6.36 4.69 -16.16
CA GLU A 54 -5.09 4.04 -15.77
C GLU A 54 -3.97 5.05 -15.53
N ASN A 55 -3.87 6.09 -16.36
CA ASN A 55 -2.84 7.12 -16.24
C ASN A 55 -2.94 7.96 -14.95
N LEU A 56 -4.11 8.00 -14.31
CA LEU A 56 -4.29 8.62 -12.99
C LEU A 56 -3.96 7.64 -11.87
N VAL A 57 -4.52 6.43 -11.94
CA VAL A 57 -4.33 5.39 -10.90
C VAL A 57 -2.89 4.89 -10.89
N ASN A 58 -2.29 4.69 -12.06
CA ASN A 58 -0.91 4.26 -12.23
C ASN A 58 -0.17 5.14 -13.24
N PRO A 59 0.28 6.32 -12.85
CA PRO A 59 0.94 7.27 -13.76
C PRO A 59 2.27 6.77 -14.31
N GLN A 60 2.88 5.75 -13.71
CA GLN A 60 4.11 5.18 -14.26
C GLN A 60 4.21 3.66 -14.08
N PHE A 61 4.22 2.96 -15.20
CA PHE A 61 4.47 1.53 -15.30
C PHE A 61 5.85 1.25 -15.92
N PHE A 62 6.57 0.26 -15.36
CA PHE A 62 7.82 -0.24 -15.91
C PHE A 62 7.66 -1.71 -16.33
N PRO A 63 7.88 -2.08 -17.60
CA PRO A 63 7.66 -3.45 -18.11
C PRO A 63 8.80 -4.40 -17.73
N ILE A 64 9.36 -4.29 -16.54
CA ILE A 64 10.34 -5.21 -15.95
C ILE A 64 10.16 -5.27 -14.43
N PRO A 65 10.37 -6.43 -13.77
CA PRO A 65 10.25 -6.59 -12.32
C PRO A 65 11.46 -5.99 -11.59
N ALA A 66 11.49 -4.67 -11.43
CA ALA A 66 12.60 -3.95 -10.82
C ALA A 66 12.12 -2.69 -10.07
N SER A 67 12.96 -2.15 -9.17
CA SER A 67 12.69 -0.84 -8.57
C SER A 67 12.63 0.26 -9.65
N PRO A 68 11.93 1.38 -9.42
CA PRO A 68 11.88 2.49 -10.39
C PRO A 68 13.29 2.96 -10.82
N TYR A 69 14.23 3.02 -9.87
CA TYR A 69 15.63 3.37 -10.15
C TYR A 69 16.31 2.37 -11.10
N THR A 70 16.19 1.07 -10.80
CA THR A 70 16.79 0.02 -11.63
C THR A 70 16.12 -0.05 -13.01
N ALA A 71 14.79 0.07 -13.06
CA ALA A 71 14.04 0.10 -14.31
C ALA A 71 14.46 1.30 -15.17
N TRP A 72 14.60 2.48 -14.57
CA TRP A 72 15.12 3.66 -15.29
C TRP A 72 16.50 3.40 -15.89
N LYS A 73 17.43 2.87 -15.09
CA LYS A 73 18.80 2.59 -15.59
C LYS A 73 18.81 1.62 -16.78
N LYS A 74 17.95 0.58 -16.73
CA LYS A 74 17.86 -0.42 -17.79
C LYS A 74 17.10 0.07 -19.03
N LEU A 75 15.95 0.69 -18.81
CA LEU A 75 15.02 1.07 -19.89
C LEU A 75 15.22 2.50 -20.41
N LYS A 76 16.06 3.31 -19.73
CA LYS A 76 16.23 4.76 -19.99
C LYS A 76 14.94 5.57 -19.81
N ILE A 77 13.92 5.02 -19.13
CA ILE A 77 12.65 5.67 -18.82
C ILE A 77 12.74 6.28 -17.41
N LYS A 78 12.99 7.59 -17.34
CA LYS A 78 13.15 8.31 -16.06
C LYS A 78 11.82 8.38 -15.27
N PRO A 79 11.84 8.16 -13.95
CA PRO A 79 10.67 8.41 -13.09
C PRO A 79 10.21 9.88 -13.16
N LYS A 80 8.90 10.09 -13.38
CA LYS A 80 8.28 11.41 -13.56
C LYS A 80 7.54 11.84 -12.29
N ILE A 81 8.27 12.26 -11.25
CA ILE A 81 7.71 12.68 -9.96
C ILE A 81 6.62 13.75 -10.11
N PRO A 82 6.80 14.85 -10.90
CA PRO A 82 5.76 15.85 -11.07
C PRO A 82 4.45 15.28 -11.62
N THR A 83 4.52 14.34 -12.57
CA THR A 83 3.32 13.65 -13.11
C THR A 83 2.60 12.85 -12.02
N ILE A 84 3.34 12.15 -11.17
CA ILE A 84 2.78 11.38 -10.06
C ILE A 84 2.07 12.29 -9.06
N LEU A 85 2.70 13.40 -8.66
CA LEU A 85 2.11 14.36 -7.73
C LEU A 85 0.87 15.06 -8.33
N LYS A 86 0.87 15.33 -9.63
CA LYS A 86 -0.31 15.88 -10.36
C LYS A 86 -1.46 14.86 -10.34
N SER A 87 -1.19 13.58 -10.62
CA SER A 87 -2.19 12.51 -10.56
C SER A 87 -2.74 12.34 -9.14
N PHE A 88 -1.86 12.34 -8.13
CA PHE A 88 -2.24 12.31 -6.72
C PHE A 88 -3.21 13.44 -6.38
N LYS A 89 -2.86 14.70 -6.69
CA LYS A 89 -3.71 15.85 -6.43
C LYS A 89 -5.08 15.73 -7.12
N LYS A 90 -5.09 15.25 -8.37
CA LYS A 90 -6.35 15.07 -9.12
C LYS A 90 -7.23 14.01 -8.46
N LEU A 91 -6.70 12.85 -8.12
CA LEU A 91 -7.46 11.78 -7.46
C LEU A 91 -7.95 12.19 -6.06
N SER A 92 -7.12 12.93 -5.29
CA SER A 92 -7.52 13.46 -3.98
C SER A 92 -8.65 14.51 -4.05
N ASN A 93 -8.86 15.14 -5.20
CA ASN A 93 -9.98 16.04 -5.43
C ASN A 93 -11.23 15.33 -5.96
N LEU A 94 -11.08 14.12 -6.50
CA LEU A 94 -12.19 13.33 -7.05
C LEU A 94 -12.86 12.46 -5.99
N HIS A 95 -12.13 12.04 -4.95
CA HIS A 95 -12.58 11.11 -3.94
C HIS A 95 -12.46 11.67 -2.52
N GLU A 96 -13.35 11.25 -1.64
CA GLU A 96 -13.32 11.59 -0.21
C GLU A 96 -12.07 11.04 0.48
N MET A 97 -11.66 9.82 0.13
CA MET A 97 -10.46 9.18 0.64
C MET A 97 -9.67 8.49 -0.48
N LEU A 98 -8.35 8.58 -0.43
CA LEU A 98 -7.48 7.94 -1.42
C LEU A 98 -6.54 6.95 -0.74
N LEU A 99 -6.60 5.68 -1.14
CA LEU A 99 -5.65 4.65 -0.75
C LEU A 99 -4.50 4.58 -1.76
N ILE A 100 -3.27 4.77 -1.27
CA ILE A 100 -2.08 4.78 -2.13
C ILE A 100 -1.19 3.60 -1.78
N GLU A 101 -0.96 2.72 -2.74
CA GLU A 101 -0.05 1.59 -2.54
C GLU A 101 1.35 1.89 -3.05
N GLY A 102 2.32 1.90 -2.14
CA GLY A 102 3.74 2.03 -2.47
C GLY A 102 4.31 0.76 -3.13
N MET A 103 5.31 0.93 -3.96
CA MET A 103 6.07 -0.15 -4.59
C MET A 103 7.28 -0.55 -3.73
N GLY A 104 7.41 -1.83 -3.41
CA GLY A 104 8.49 -2.33 -2.54
C GLY A 104 8.35 -1.85 -1.09
N GLY A 105 9.43 -1.44 -0.46
CA GLY A 105 9.48 -0.87 0.89
C GLY A 105 9.71 0.64 0.89
N VAL A 106 9.71 1.25 2.07
CA VAL A 106 9.84 2.71 2.24
C VAL A 106 11.16 3.27 1.70
N MET A 107 12.22 2.45 1.70
CA MET A 107 13.54 2.81 1.15
C MET A 107 13.76 2.34 -0.29
N THR A 108 12.71 1.90 -0.98
CA THR A 108 12.84 1.57 -2.42
C THR A 108 13.25 2.81 -3.20
N PRO A 109 14.38 2.76 -3.94
CA PRO A 109 14.90 3.92 -4.66
C PRO A 109 14.06 4.21 -5.91
N ILE A 110 13.68 5.46 -6.06
CA ILE A 110 13.02 6.00 -7.26
C ILE A 110 14.06 6.70 -8.14
N LEU A 111 14.90 7.56 -7.54
CA LEU A 111 16.08 8.18 -8.13
C LEU A 111 17.28 7.94 -7.23
N LYS A 112 18.46 8.45 -7.56
CA LYS A 112 19.69 8.24 -6.78
C LYS A 112 19.51 8.57 -5.29
N ASP A 113 18.95 9.74 -4.98
CA ASP A 113 18.77 10.22 -3.61
C ASP A 113 17.28 10.51 -3.29
N TYR A 114 16.38 9.80 -3.98
CA TYR A 114 14.94 9.95 -3.83
C TYR A 114 14.25 8.58 -3.71
N TYR A 115 13.63 8.35 -2.58
CA TYR A 115 13.03 7.08 -2.17
C TYR A 115 11.51 7.19 -2.07
N ILE A 116 10.82 6.09 -1.83
CA ILE A 116 9.37 6.08 -1.54
C ILE A 116 9.05 6.99 -0.33
N THR A 117 9.91 7.04 0.69
CA THR A 117 9.77 7.98 1.82
C THR A 117 9.70 9.44 1.39
N ASN A 118 10.52 9.86 0.43
CA ASN A 118 10.47 11.23 -0.08
C ASN A 118 9.13 11.53 -0.76
N LEU A 119 8.63 10.59 -1.56
CA LEU A 119 7.33 10.73 -2.23
C LEU A 119 6.17 10.82 -1.21
N ILE A 120 6.15 9.95 -0.20
CA ILE A 120 5.14 9.99 0.87
C ILE A 120 5.18 11.35 1.59
N LYS A 121 6.39 11.85 1.90
CA LYS A 121 6.58 13.15 2.55
C LYS A 121 6.05 14.31 1.70
N GLU A 122 6.31 14.30 0.39
CA GLU A 122 5.80 15.33 -0.53
C GLU A 122 4.27 15.28 -0.65
N MET A 123 3.68 14.08 -0.63
CA MET A 123 2.22 13.90 -0.60
C MET A 123 1.59 14.32 0.74
N LYS A 124 2.38 14.46 1.81
CA LYS A 124 1.95 14.83 3.17
C LYS A 124 0.85 13.92 3.72
N ILE A 125 0.94 12.62 3.47
CA ILE A 125 -0.04 11.62 3.88
C ILE A 125 0.49 10.73 4.99
N PRO A 126 -0.38 10.22 5.89
CA PRO A 126 0.01 9.20 6.85
C PRO A 126 0.20 7.84 6.18
N THR A 127 0.94 6.95 6.85
CA THR A 127 1.28 5.64 6.33
C THR A 127 0.72 4.53 7.22
N ILE A 128 0.18 3.48 6.61
CA ILE A 128 -0.10 2.19 7.25
C ILE A 128 0.99 1.22 6.83
N ILE A 129 1.65 0.60 7.81
CA ILE A 129 2.69 -0.40 7.55
C ILE A 129 2.03 -1.77 7.46
N VAL A 130 2.22 -2.46 6.34
CA VAL A 130 1.78 -3.85 6.17
C VAL A 130 2.96 -4.78 6.38
N THR A 131 2.83 -5.67 7.36
CA THR A 131 3.86 -6.67 7.67
C THR A 131 3.33 -8.10 7.52
N ARG A 132 4.22 -9.08 7.42
CA ARG A 132 3.87 -10.52 7.31
C ARG A 132 4.05 -11.21 8.67
N SER A 133 3.54 -12.44 8.81
CA SER A 133 3.74 -13.27 9.99
C SER A 133 4.88 -14.31 9.77
N LYS A 134 6.04 -13.86 9.28
CA LYS A 134 7.19 -14.71 8.95
C LYS A 134 8.43 -14.29 9.73
N VAL A 135 9.38 -15.21 9.94
CA VAL A 135 10.69 -14.90 10.54
C VAL A 135 11.36 -13.74 9.81
N GLY A 136 11.96 -12.82 10.56
CA GLY A 136 12.55 -11.56 10.07
C GLY A 136 11.58 -10.38 10.05
N THR A 137 10.28 -10.60 10.21
CA THR A 137 9.27 -9.53 10.10
C THR A 137 9.43 -8.47 11.19
N VAL A 138 9.80 -8.86 12.41
CA VAL A 138 10.02 -7.90 13.52
C VAL A 138 11.12 -6.91 13.14
N ASN A 139 12.28 -7.40 12.69
CA ASN A 139 13.39 -6.57 12.22
C ASN A 139 12.96 -5.63 11.08
N HIS A 140 12.32 -6.18 10.03
CA HIS A 140 11.89 -5.37 8.89
C HIS A 140 10.87 -4.30 9.28
N THR A 141 9.97 -4.61 10.21
CA THR A 141 8.95 -3.64 10.66
C THR A 141 9.58 -2.54 11.50
N ILE A 142 10.47 -2.88 12.44
CA ILE A 142 11.22 -1.89 13.23
C ILE A 142 12.01 -0.95 12.30
N MET A 143 12.76 -1.49 11.35
CA MET A 143 13.49 -0.68 10.37
C MET A 143 12.56 0.26 9.61
N THR A 144 11.40 -0.24 9.16
CA THR A 144 10.41 0.58 8.44
C THR A 144 9.89 1.71 9.32
N VAL A 145 9.53 1.43 10.58
CA VAL A 145 9.08 2.44 11.55
C VAL A 145 10.17 3.49 11.77
N LYS A 146 11.42 3.06 12.04
CA LYS A 146 12.54 3.99 12.27
C LYS A 146 12.83 4.88 11.07
N PHE A 147 12.69 4.38 9.85
CA PHE A 147 12.81 5.21 8.65
C PHE A 147 11.65 6.20 8.52
N CYS A 148 10.41 5.79 8.78
CA CYS A 148 9.27 6.72 8.79
C CYS A 148 9.48 7.84 9.83
N GLU A 149 9.94 7.51 11.04
CA GLU A 149 10.27 8.49 12.08
C GLU A 149 11.37 9.47 11.61
N LYS A 150 12.48 8.95 11.06
CA LYS A 150 13.58 9.76 10.52
C LYS A 150 13.11 10.76 9.46
N PHE A 151 12.18 10.36 8.60
CA PHE A 151 11.61 11.21 7.55
C PHE A 151 10.42 12.04 8.03
N LYS A 152 10.03 11.94 9.32
CA LYS A 152 8.86 12.61 9.91
C LYS A 152 7.56 12.28 9.18
N ILE A 153 7.39 11.00 8.79
CA ILE A 153 6.17 10.48 8.17
C ILE A 153 5.25 9.95 9.28
N PRO A 154 4.03 10.47 9.41
CA PRO A 154 3.07 9.96 10.39
C PRO A 154 2.72 8.50 10.09
N ILE A 155 2.72 7.65 11.12
CA ILE A 155 2.31 6.25 11.02
C ILE A 155 0.96 6.09 11.70
N LYS A 156 -0.07 5.74 10.93
CA LYS A 156 -1.42 5.43 11.46
C LYS A 156 -1.45 4.12 12.24
N GLY A 157 -0.62 3.17 11.86
CA GLY A 157 -0.52 1.88 12.51
C GLY A 157 0.04 0.78 11.62
N ILE A 158 0.05 -0.43 12.17
CA ILE A 158 0.57 -1.63 11.52
C ILE A 158 -0.59 -2.59 11.26
N ILE A 159 -0.66 -3.20 10.08
CA ILE A 159 -1.56 -4.33 9.76
C ILE A 159 -0.72 -5.57 9.52
N ILE A 160 -1.03 -6.66 10.22
CA ILE A 160 -0.38 -7.96 10.04
C ILE A 160 -1.15 -8.74 8.98
N ASN A 161 -0.50 -9.02 7.84
CA ASN A 161 -0.99 -9.99 6.87
C ASN A 161 -0.52 -11.38 7.29
N ASN A 162 -1.38 -12.16 7.92
CA ASN A 162 -1.08 -13.49 8.44
C ASN A 162 -1.22 -14.59 7.35
N PHE A 163 -0.69 -14.34 6.18
CA PHE A 163 -0.68 -15.29 5.07
C PHE A 163 0.20 -16.52 5.38
N ASP A 164 1.40 -16.27 5.92
CA ASP A 164 2.42 -17.31 6.09
C ASP A 164 2.19 -18.24 7.29
N LYS A 165 1.40 -17.80 8.28
CA LYS A 165 1.17 -18.50 9.56
C LYS A 165 2.45 -18.89 10.31
N GLY A 166 3.59 -18.26 9.99
CA GLY A 166 4.90 -18.64 10.49
C GLY A 166 5.27 -18.07 11.88
N TYR A 167 4.60 -17.00 12.33
CA TYR A 167 4.81 -16.38 13.63
C TYR A 167 3.46 -16.22 14.35
N PRO A 168 3.34 -16.62 15.63
CA PRO A 168 2.09 -16.49 16.38
C PRO A 168 1.63 -15.03 16.41
N VAL A 169 0.48 -14.73 15.81
CA VAL A 169 0.00 -13.34 15.62
C VAL A 169 -0.15 -12.58 16.93
N LYS A 170 -0.64 -13.25 18.00
CA LYS A 170 -0.80 -12.61 19.31
C LYS A 170 0.54 -12.14 19.89
N GLN A 171 1.60 -12.97 19.74
CA GLN A 171 2.94 -12.63 20.17
C GLN A 171 3.53 -11.53 19.27
N LEU A 172 3.43 -11.69 17.94
CA LEU A 172 3.91 -10.71 16.98
C LEU A 172 3.31 -9.32 17.23
N LYS A 173 2.01 -9.25 17.53
CA LYS A 173 1.35 -7.99 17.89
C LYS A 173 2.01 -7.34 19.11
N LYS A 174 2.21 -8.10 20.20
CA LYS A 174 2.84 -7.60 21.43
C LYS A 174 4.26 -7.11 21.17
N ASP A 175 5.04 -7.88 20.43
CA ASP A 175 6.43 -7.54 20.10
C ASP A 175 6.51 -6.25 19.27
N LEU A 176 5.67 -6.13 18.23
CA LEU A 176 5.66 -4.95 17.37
C LEU A 176 5.22 -3.69 18.15
N GLU A 177 4.13 -3.77 18.93
CA GLU A 177 3.66 -2.64 19.74
C GLU A 177 4.70 -2.24 20.80
N GLY A 178 5.27 -3.21 21.51
CA GLY A 178 6.29 -2.96 22.54
C GLY A 178 7.59 -2.39 22.02
N LEU A 179 8.07 -2.86 20.87
CA LEU A 179 9.36 -2.46 20.28
C LEU A 179 9.29 -1.18 19.45
N THR A 180 8.11 -0.83 18.92
CA THR A 180 7.97 0.31 18.01
C THR A 180 7.14 1.45 18.58
N GLY A 181 6.33 1.22 19.62
CA GLY A 181 5.34 2.18 20.09
C GLY A 181 4.18 2.43 19.14
N VAL A 182 4.14 1.72 18.00
CA VAL A 182 3.11 1.89 16.96
C VAL A 182 2.00 0.86 17.16
N LYS A 183 0.75 1.32 17.19
CA LYS A 183 -0.43 0.45 17.35
C LYS A 183 -0.56 -0.54 16.18
N VAL A 184 -0.81 -1.80 16.49
CA VAL A 184 -1.23 -2.81 15.51
C VAL A 184 -2.75 -2.73 15.35
N LEU A 185 -3.19 -2.24 14.18
CA LEU A 185 -4.60 -2.04 13.83
C LEU A 185 -5.37 -3.35 13.69
N GLY A 186 -4.65 -4.44 13.47
CA GLY A 186 -5.25 -5.77 13.38
C GLY A 186 -4.44 -6.73 12.54
N SER A 187 -5.00 -7.92 12.33
CA SER A 187 -4.40 -8.96 11.49
C SER A 187 -5.42 -9.61 10.57
N ILE A 188 -5.03 -9.82 9.32
CA ILE A 188 -5.87 -10.49 8.32
C ILE A 188 -5.37 -11.92 8.17
N PRO A 189 -6.21 -12.94 8.45
CA PRO A 189 -5.86 -14.33 8.22
C PRO A 189 -5.78 -14.66 6.73
N PHE A 190 -5.21 -15.82 6.40
CA PHE A 190 -5.28 -16.33 5.03
C PHE A 190 -6.74 -16.50 4.58
N LEU A 191 -7.10 -15.90 3.45
CA LEU A 191 -8.43 -15.98 2.86
C LEU A 191 -8.37 -16.83 1.59
N LYS A 192 -9.17 -17.91 1.55
CA LYS A 192 -9.36 -18.73 0.33
C LYS A 192 -10.25 -18.01 -0.69
N ASN A 193 -11.20 -17.22 -0.21
CA ASN A 193 -12.17 -16.49 -1.03
C ASN A 193 -11.95 -14.99 -0.85
N LEU A 194 -11.67 -14.29 -1.96
CA LEU A 194 -11.43 -12.85 -2.02
C LEU A 194 -12.63 -12.06 -2.56
N SER A 195 -13.85 -12.63 -2.49
CA SER A 195 -15.06 -11.87 -2.84
C SER A 195 -15.23 -10.66 -1.92
N ASP A 196 -15.88 -9.62 -2.43
CA ASP A 196 -16.18 -8.39 -1.69
C ASP A 196 -16.84 -8.66 -0.33
N THR A 197 -17.76 -9.63 -0.28
CA THR A 197 -18.44 -10.00 0.97
C THR A 197 -17.48 -10.63 1.97
N SER A 198 -16.60 -11.52 1.52
CA SER A 198 -15.58 -12.15 2.37
C SER A 198 -14.57 -11.12 2.88
N LEU A 199 -14.06 -10.26 2.01
CA LEU A 199 -13.14 -9.16 2.36
C LEU A 199 -13.79 -8.23 3.38
N TYR A 200 -14.98 -7.72 3.11
CA TYR A 200 -15.69 -6.82 4.00
C TYR A 200 -15.89 -7.41 5.41
N ARG A 201 -16.44 -8.63 5.49
CA ARG A 201 -16.67 -9.29 6.79
C ARG A 201 -15.38 -9.46 7.56
N THR A 202 -14.31 -9.91 6.89
CA THR A 202 -13.03 -10.18 7.53
C THR A 202 -12.34 -8.89 7.99
N PHE A 203 -12.28 -7.87 7.14
CA PHE A 203 -11.62 -6.61 7.50
C PHE A 203 -12.39 -5.86 8.59
N LYS A 204 -13.72 -5.74 8.47
CA LYS A 204 -14.56 -5.11 9.48
C LYS A 204 -14.43 -5.76 10.87
N LYS A 205 -14.26 -7.10 10.91
CA LYS A 205 -14.09 -7.85 12.16
C LYS A 205 -12.69 -7.69 12.75
N ASN A 206 -11.65 -7.66 11.93
CA ASN A 206 -10.27 -7.85 12.37
C ASN A 206 -9.39 -6.59 12.32
N ILE A 207 -9.88 -5.49 11.73
CA ILE A 207 -9.14 -4.23 11.59
C ILE A 207 -9.86 -3.10 12.35
N ASP A 208 -9.08 -2.29 13.04
CA ASP A 208 -9.57 -1.05 13.67
C ASP A 208 -9.87 0.01 12.60
N MET A 209 -11.06 -0.12 11.99
CA MET A 209 -11.52 0.81 10.95
C MET A 209 -11.71 2.23 11.48
N LYS A 210 -12.00 2.41 12.79
CA LYS A 210 -12.16 3.74 13.38
C LYS A 210 -10.86 4.55 13.32
N THR A 211 -9.73 3.91 13.54
CA THR A 211 -8.42 4.57 13.43
C THR A 211 -8.09 4.90 11.97
N ILE A 212 -8.53 4.08 11.00
CA ILE A 212 -8.28 4.33 9.58
C ILE A 212 -9.10 5.52 9.07
N LEU A 213 -10.34 5.68 9.54
CA LEU A 213 -11.26 6.75 9.14
C LEU A 213 -10.94 8.13 9.75
N LYS A 214 -10.17 8.20 10.84
CA LYS A 214 -9.67 9.45 11.45
C LYS A 214 -8.48 10.02 10.67
#